data_35b63c4eee5f8996a40bb5ebf1243a28
#
_entry.id   35b63c4eee5f8996a40bb5ebf1243a28
#
_cell.length_a   1.000
_cell.length_b   1.000
_cell.length_c   1.000
_cell.angle_alpha   90.00
_cell.angle_beta   90.00
_cell.angle_gamma   90.00
#
_symmetry.space_group_name_H-M   'P 1'
#
loop_
_entity.id
_entity.type
_entity.pdbx_description
1 polymer ?
#
loop_
_entity_poly.entity_id
_entity_poly.type
_entity_poly.pdbx_seq_one_letter_code
_entity_poly.pdbx_strand_id
1 'polypeptide(L)'
;AMKRTLLALIAAIVSLGSAGPLSACTSAVISGKVTPDGRPLLWKNRDTDFPQNSVRYFSSGRYPFVAVVNSVEDNPTDVWIGTNAAGFSIMNTQSYNLVEVKPGEERGEANGRVMRRALEVCATVKDFCQFLDTLSKPSLIEANFGVIDAKGGAAMFEVDYYEYVMYDANNPKDAPCGYIARTNFSFSGKVNEGAGYVRFMQEDKLLMPASAT
;
A
#
# COMPACT_ATOMS: atom_id res chain seq x y z
N ALA A 1 -37.72 37.61 6.43
CA ALA A 1 -37.51 36.40 5.59
C ALA A 1 -36.04 36.29 5.16
N MET A 2 -35.40 37.37 4.70
CA MET A 2 -34.01 37.38 4.15
C MET A 2 -32.91 37.00 5.15
N LYS A 3 -33.03 37.34 6.46
CA LYS A 3 -32.02 37.00 7.49
C LYS A 3 -31.99 35.49 7.85
N ARG A 4 -33.12 34.78 7.75
CA ARG A 4 -33.19 33.34 8.02
C ARG A 4 -32.58 32.48 6.88
N THR A 5 -32.71 32.93 5.63
CA THR A 5 -32.13 32.26 4.46
C THR A 5 -30.60 32.38 4.44
N LEU A 6 -30.05 33.53 4.89
CA LEU A 6 -28.60 33.72 4.95
C LEU A 6 -27.93 32.85 6.02
N LEU A 7 -28.57 32.67 7.20
CA LEU A 7 -28.08 31.76 8.24
C LEU A 7 -28.11 30.28 7.80
N ALA A 8 -29.13 29.87 7.03
CA ALA A 8 -29.21 28.51 6.50
C ALA A 8 -28.14 28.23 5.45
N LEU A 9 -27.78 29.24 4.62
CA LEU A 9 -26.68 29.11 3.66
C LEU A 9 -25.31 29.03 4.35
N ILE A 10 -25.07 29.78 5.41
CA ILE A 10 -23.79 29.73 6.16
C ILE A 10 -23.67 28.40 6.92
N ALA A 11 -24.76 27.86 7.48
CA ALA A 11 -24.75 26.54 8.12
C ALA A 11 -24.50 25.42 7.12
N ALA A 12 -24.95 25.49 5.86
CA ALA A 12 -24.70 24.53 4.82
C ALA A 12 -23.24 24.57 4.30
N ILE A 13 -22.58 25.73 4.35
CA ILE A 13 -21.17 25.88 3.94
C ILE A 13 -20.21 25.37 5.03
N VAL A 14 -20.59 25.45 6.31
CA VAL A 14 -19.74 24.96 7.44
C VAL A 14 -19.81 23.47 7.58
N SER A 15 -20.81 22.75 7.05
CA SER A 15 -20.91 21.30 7.07
C SER A 15 -20.16 20.59 5.92
N LEU A 16 -19.53 21.34 4.98
CA LEU A 16 -18.74 20.81 3.87
C LEU A 16 -17.22 20.81 4.13
N GLY A 17 -16.78 21.09 5.35
CA GLY A 17 -15.39 21.42 5.64
C GLY A 17 -14.71 20.63 6.75
N SER A 18 -14.88 19.30 6.86
CA SER A 18 -13.98 18.48 7.66
C SER A 18 -13.83 17.06 7.12
N ALA A 19 -13.48 16.94 5.84
CA ALA A 19 -12.68 15.81 5.44
C ALA A 19 -11.27 16.12 6.00
N GLY A 20 -10.91 15.54 7.15
CA GLY A 20 -9.53 15.53 7.62
C GLY A 20 -8.60 15.06 6.49
N PRO A 21 -7.32 15.40 6.51
CA PRO A 21 -6.39 14.95 5.48
C PRO A 21 -6.41 13.42 5.44
N LEU A 22 -7.07 12.85 4.44
CA LEU A 22 -6.97 11.45 4.14
C LEU A 22 -5.52 11.22 3.69
N SER A 23 -4.75 10.48 4.46
CA SER A 23 -3.42 10.01 4.06
C SER A 23 -3.51 9.44 2.65
N ALA A 24 -2.72 9.98 1.71
CA ALA A 24 -2.98 9.88 0.28
C ALA A 24 -1.84 9.21 -0.50
N CYS A 25 -1.50 7.98 -0.15
CA CYS A 25 -0.44 7.23 -0.84
C CYS A 25 -0.81 6.89 -2.30
N THR A 26 0.23 6.77 -3.13
CA THR A 26 0.15 6.30 -4.53
C THR A 26 1.32 5.37 -4.77
N SER A 27 1.13 4.27 -5.49
CA SER A 27 2.17 3.25 -5.62
C SER A 27 1.99 2.38 -6.85
N ALA A 28 3.10 1.85 -7.37
CA ALA A 28 3.10 0.87 -8.44
C ALA A 28 4.11 -0.25 -8.22
N VAL A 29 3.75 -1.43 -8.73
CA VAL A 29 4.65 -2.55 -8.98
C VAL A 29 4.77 -2.71 -10.49
N ILE A 30 5.99 -2.71 -11.01
CA ILE A 30 6.28 -2.80 -12.44
C ILE A 30 7.07 -4.08 -12.69
N SER A 31 6.59 -4.90 -13.61
CA SER A 31 7.25 -6.14 -14.03
C SER A 31 8.60 -5.85 -14.70
N GLY A 32 9.61 -6.68 -14.42
CA GLY A 32 10.87 -6.68 -15.16
C GLY A 32 10.73 -6.96 -16.66
N LYS A 33 9.58 -7.50 -17.09
CA LYS A 33 9.32 -7.74 -18.52
C LYS A 33 9.16 -6.46 -19.35
N VAL A 34 8.84 -5.34 -18.70
CA VAL A 34 8.64 -4.04 -19.34
C VAL A 34 9.66 -2.98 -18.90
N THR A 35 10.72 -3.39 -18.20
CA THR A 35 11.83 -2.52 -17.83
C THR A 35 13.04 -2.77 -18.72
N PRO A 36 13.85 -1.74 -19.05
CA PRO A 36 14.98 -1.88 -19.98
C PRO A 36 16.05 -2.89 -19.52
N ASP A 37 16.22 -3.06 -18.21
CA ASP A 37 17.24 -3.92 -17.62
C ASP A 37 16.70 -5.25 -17.05
N GLY A 38 15.41 -5.54 -17.26
CA GLY A 38 14.76 -6.76 -16.81
C GLY A 38 14.49 -6.85 -15.31
N ARG A 39 14.77 -5.79 -14.53
CA ARG A 39 14.53 -5.77 -13.09
C ARG A 39 13.14 -5.21 -12.77
N PRO A 40 12.37 -5.85 -11.87
CA PRO A 40 11.12 -5.29 -11.41
C PRO A 40 11.38 -4.00 -10.62
N LEU A 41 10.40 -3.07 -10.66
CA LEU A 41 10.45 -1.83 -9.93
C LEU A 41 9.31 -1.75 -8.93
N LEU A 42 9.62 -1.16 -7.79
CA LEU A 42 8.67 -0.84 -6.73
C LEU A 42 8.72 0.66 -6.46
N TRP A 43 7.58 1.34 -6.61
CA TRP A 43 7.50 2.78 -6.43
C TRP A 43 6.38 3.16 -5.46
N LYS A 44 6.64 4.16 -4.62
CA LYS A 44 5.66 4.71 -3.69
C LYS A 44 5.87 6.22 -3.50
N ASN A 45 4.77 6.97 -3.62
CA ASN A 45 4.65 8.29 -3.02
C ASN A 45 3.92 8.14 -1.67
N ARG A 46 4.64 8.42 -0.57
CA ARG A 46 4.07 8.38 0.77
C ARG A 46 3.49 9.73 1.13
N ASP A 47 2.19 9.77 1.41
CA ASP A 47 1.49 10.93 1.95
C ASP A 47 0.91 10.57 3.32
N THR A 48 1.25 11.34 4.35
CA THR A 48 1.00 11.03 5.75
C THR A 48 1.10 12.27 6.62
N ASP A 49 0.45 12.24 7.77
CA ASP A 49 0.54 13.28 8.80
C ASP A 49 1.94 13.34 9.47
N PHE A 50 2.82 12.36 9.20
CA PHE A 50 4.22 12.32 9.65
C PHE A 50 5.16 12.56 8.46
N PRO A 51 5.39 13.84 8.05
CA PRO A 51 6.18 14.14 6.85
C PRO A 51 7.69 13.88 7.03
N GLN A 52 8.19 13.86 8.29
CA GLN A 52 9.59 13.60 8.57
C GLN A 52 9.86 12.10 8.49
N ASN A 53 10.64 11.72 7.50
CA ASN A 53 11.03 10.34 7.26
C ASN A 53 12.55 10.17 7.40
N SER A 54 12.99 9.01 7.83
CA SER A 54 14.39 8.59 7.78
C SER A 54 14.52 7.17 7.24
N VAL A 55 15.68 6.89 6.65
CA VAL A 55 16.05 5.52 6.28
C VAL A 55 16.82 4.92 7.46
N ARG A 56 16.39 3.75 7.92
CA ARG A 56 17.04 3.03 9.02
C ARG A 56 17.51 1.66 8.55
N TYR A 57 18.64 1.22 9.09
CA TYR A 57 19.15 -0.13 8.95
C TYR A 57 18.70 -0.98 10.14
N PHE A 58 18.28 -2.21 9.86
CA PHE A 58 17.86 -3.20 10.85
C PHE A 58 18.66 -4.48 10.63
N SER A 59 19.28 -4.99 11.67
CA SER A 59 20.05 -6.24 11.68
C SER A 59 19.24 -7.41 12.25
N SER A 60 17.97 -7.20 12.62
CA SER A 60 17.10 -8.24 13.16
C SER A 60 16.58 -9.20 12.09
N GLY A 61 16.20 -10.40 12.53
CA GLY A 61 15.62 -11.42 11.66
C GLY A 61 16.63 -12.24 10.88
N ARG A 62 16.11 -12.99 9.91
CA ARG A 62 16.92 -13.82 9.01
C ARG A 62 17.70 -12.98 8.01
N TYR A 63 17.09 -11.88 7.55
CA TYR A 63 17.68 -10.99 6.57
C TYR A 63 17.77 -9.59 7.16
N PRO A 64 18.97 -8.98 7.24
CA PRO A 64 19.09 -7.56 7.54
C PRO A 64 18.46 -6.74 6.41
N PHE A 65 17.92 -5.55 6.74
CA PHE A 65 17.21 -4.73 5.79
C PHE A 65 17.38 -3.23 6.06
N VAL A 66 17.03 -2.43 5.06
CA VAL A 66 16.85 -0.99 5.17
C VAL A 66 15.40 -0.64 4.89
N ALA A 67 14.86 0.32 5.63
CA ALA A 67 13.49 0.75 5.44
C ALA A 67 13.28 2.23 5.81
N VAL A 68 12.25 2.83 5.21
CA VAL A 68 11.75 4.15 5.58
C VAL A 68 10.86 4.02 6.82
N VAL A 69 11.12 4.87 7.81
CA VAL A 69 10.38 4.97 9.07
C VAL A 69 10.04 6.43 9.39
N ASN A 70 9.17 6.67 10.36
CA ASN A 70 8.96 8.00 10.92
C ASN A 70 10.23 8.43 11.70
N SER A 71 10.76 9.62 11.42
CA SER A 71 12.03 10.09 12.02
C SER A 71 11.93 10.33 13.52
N VAL A 72 10.73 10.57 14.03
CA VAL A 72 10.46 10.88 15.45
C VAL A 72 10.52 9.65 16.36
N GLU A 73 10.59 8.46 15.80
CA GLU A 73 10.61 7.21 16.56
C GLU A 73 12.05 6.74 16.79
N ASP A 74 12.50 6.64 18.05
CA ASP A 74 13.83 6.13 18.39
C ASP A 74 13.97 4.64 18.03
N ASN A 75 12.93 3.84 18.31
CA ASN A 75 12.85 2.42 18.04
C ASN A 75 11.60 2.10 17.19
N PRO A 76 11.61 2.42 15.89
CA PRO A 76 10.44 2.25 15.07
C PRO A 76 10.05 0.77 14.92
N THR A 77 8.79 0.48 15.20
CA THR A 77 8.19 -0.85 15.02
C THR A 77 7.57 -1.00 13.63
N ASP A 78 7.19 0.10 13.04
CA ASP A 78 6.52 0.17 11.74
C ASP A 78 7.47 0.68 10.66
N VAL A 79 7.37 0.10 9.46
CA VAL A 79 8.12 0.51 8.28
C VAL A 79 7.17 0.75 7.11
N TRP A 80 7.54 1.60 6.15
CA TRP A 80 6.62 2.08 5.11
C TRP A 80 7.03 1.71 3.68
N ILE A 81 8.30 1.45 3.45
CA ILE A 81 8.89 0.82 2.27
C ILE A 81 10.28 0.33 2.68
N GLY A 82 10.70 -0.82 2.22
CA GLY A 82 12.03 -1.35 2.55
C GLY A 82 12.48 -2.47 1.62
N THR A 83 13.79 -2.77 1.73
CA THR A 83 14.46 -3.83 0.99
C THR A 83 15.40 -4.58 1.91
N ASN A 84 15.39 -5.91 1.84
CA ASN A 84 16.27 -6.75 2.63
C ASN A 84 17.47 -7.31 1.80
N ALA A 85 18.42 -7.93 2.51
CA ALA A 85 19.63 -8.48 1.91
C ALA A 85 19.40 -9.66 0.96
N ALA A 86 18.21 -10.29 0.97
CA ALA A 86 17.82 -11.31 0.00
C ALA A 86 17.29 -10.70 -1.32
N GLY A 87 17.13 -9.36 -1.38
CA GLY A 87 16.55 -8.65 -2.52
C GLY A 87 15.01 -8.64 -2.55
N PHE A 88 14.36 -8.99 -1.43
CA PHE A 88 12.94 -8.83 -1.25
C PHE A 88 12.64 -7.39 -0.85
N SER A 89 11.71 -6.74 -1.55
CA SER A 89 11.26 -5.38 -1.25
C SER A 89 9.75 -5.34 -1.09
N ILE A 90 9.28 -4.50 -0.17
CA ILE A 90 7.86 -4.32 0.12
C ILE A 90 7.52 -2.87 0.41
N MET A 91 6.35 -2.42 -0.03
CA MET A 91 5.72 -1.15 0.32
C MET A 91 4.22 -1.33 0.54
N ASN A 92 3.54 -0.34 1.11
CA ASN A 92 2.08 -0.37 1.24
C ASN A 92 1.40 0.93 0.79
N THR A 93 0.10 0.83 0.52
CA THR A 93 -0.87 1.93 0.63
C THR A 93 -2.01 1.47 1.53
N GLN A 94 -2.49 2.35 2.41
CA GLN A 94 -3.72 2.08 3.16
C GLN A 94 -4.89 1.93 2.19
N SER A 95 -5.74 0.93 2.39
CA SER A 95 -6.99 0.77 1.65
C SER A 95 -8.17 1.19 2.54
N TYR A 96 -9.18 1.80 1.97
CA TYR A 96 -10.35 2.28 2.72
C TYR A 96 -11.67 1.66 2.25
N ASN A 97 -11.60 0.58 1.46
CA ASN A 97 -12.77 -0.09 0.90
C ASN A 97 -12.75 -1.62 1.02
N LEU A 98 -11.83 -2.16 1.82
CA LEU A 98 -11.78 -3.59 2.11
C LEU A 98 -12.84 -3.99 3.15
N VAL A 99 -12.87 -5.26 3.54
CA VAL A 99 -13.90 -5.81 4.41
C VAL A 99 -13.87 -5.16 5.80
N GLU A 100 -15.05 -4.80 6.31
CA GLU A 100 -15.19 -4.29 7.66
C GLU A 100 -14.90 -5.38 8.70
N VAL A 101 -14.32 -4.96 9.81
CA VAL A 101 -14.13 -5.81 10.99
C VAL A 101 -15.49 -6.28 11.53
N LYS A 102 -15.61 -7.55 11.85
CA LYS A 102 -16.83 -8.10 12.42
C LYS A 102 -17.16 -7.47 13.77
N PRO A 103 -18.44 -7.34 14.13
CA PRO A 103 -18.82 -6.82 15.43
C PRO A 103 -18.15 -7.58 16.58
N GLY A 104 -17.53 -6.85 17.51
CA GLY A 104 -16.83 -7.40 18.67
C GLY A 104 -15.35 -7.77 18.43
N GLU A 105 -14.85 -7.68 17.21
CA GLU A 105 -13.43 -7.87 16.93
C GLU A 105 -12.65 -6.52 16.99
N GLU A 106 -11.38 -6.61 17.30
CA GLU A 106 -10.50 -5.44 17.41
C GLU A 106 -10.24 -4.81 16.05
N ARG A 107 -10.32 -3.49 15.97
CA ARG A 107 -9.78 -2.71 14.86
C ARG A 107 -8.34 -2.32 15.19
N GLY A 108 -7.46 -2.40 14.20
CA GLY A 108 -6.07 -2.01 14.39
C GLY A 108 -5.37 -1.81 13.06
N GLU A 109 -4.19 -1.22 13.14
CA GLU A 109 -3.31 -1.02 12.00
C GLU A 109 -2.00 -1.77 12.23
N ALA A 110 -1.87 -2.94 11.63
CA ALA A 110 -0.65 -3.74 11.70
C ALA A 110 0.23 -3.62 10.44
N ASN A 111 -0.16 -2.79 9.47
CA ASN A 111 0.46 -2.72 8.15
C ASN A 111 1.99 -2.55 8.22
N GLY A 112 2.49 -1.59 8.99
CA GLY A 112 3.92 -1.33 9.11
C GLY A 112 4.69 -2.45 9.84
N ARG A 113 4.10 -3.02 10.90
CA ARG A 113 4.68 -4.15 11.64
C ARG A 113 4.77 -5.42 10.78
N VAL A 114 3.73 -5.69 10.00
CA VAL A 114 3.70 -6.83 9.08
C VAL A 114 4.77 -6.67 8.00
N MET A 115 4.93 -5.48 7.43
CA MET A 115 6.00 -5.20 6.47
C MET A 115 7.39 -5.39 7.08
N ARG A 116 7.62 -4.90 8.30
CA ARG A 116 8.87 -5.11 9.02
C ARG A 116 9.15 -6.60 9.18
N ARG A 117 8.17 -7.37 9.65
CA ARG A 117 8.33 -8.81 9.83
C ARG A 117 8.55 -9.54 8.50
N ALA A 118 7.88 -9.15 7.43
CA ALA A 118 8.11 -9.70 6.09
C ALA A 118 9.55 -9.45 5.61
N LEU A 119 10.09 -8.24 5.81
CA LEU A 119 11.50 -7.92 5.51
C LEU A 119 12.49 -8.78 6.30
N GLU A 120 12.16 -9.15 7.52
CA GLU A 120 13.00 -10.03 8.36
C GLU A 120 13.07 -11.48 7.86
N VAL A 121 12.04 -11.99 7.16
CA VAL A 121 11.90 -13.44 6.94
C VAL A 121 11.68 -13.87 5.49
N CYS A 122 11.15 -13.02 4.62
CA CYS A 122 10.84 -13.33 3.23
C CYS A 122 12.02 -13.03 2.29
N ALA A 123 12.21 -13.87 1.27
CA ALA A 123 13.16 -13.64 0.19
C ALA A 123 12.46 -13.52 -1.18
N THR A 124 11.22 -13.97 -1.29
CA THR A 124 10.47 -14.03 -2.56
C THR A 124 9.00 -13.63 -2.36
N VAL A 125 8.31 -13.32 -3.46
CA VAL A 125 6.85 -13.14 -3.50
C VAL A 125 6.14 -14.37 -2.93
N LYS A 126 6.62 -15.57 -3.24
CA LYS A 126 6.06 -16.83 -2.70
C LYS A 126 6.21 -16.91 -1.18
N ASP A 127 7.35 -16.50 -0.63
CA ASP A 127 7.55 -16.48 0.83
C ASP A 127 6.57 -15.52 1.49
N PHE A 128 6.24 -14.41 0.85
CA PHE A 128 5.26 -13.46 1.37
C PHE A 128 3.83 -14.03 1.37
N CYS A 129 3.42 -14.80 0.34
CA CYS A 129 2.16 -15.55 0.38
C CYS A 129 2.12 -16.47 1.60
N GLN A 130 3.15 -17.31 1.77
CA GLN A 130 3.24 -18.24 2.90
C GLN A 130 3.25 -17.50 4.25
N PHE A 131 3.92 -16.35 4.33
CA PHE A 131 3.93 -15.53 5.53
C PHE A 131 2.52 -15.00 5.86
N LEU A 132 1.77 -14.48 4.89
CA LEU A 132 0.38 -14.02 5.08
C LEU A 132 -0.54 -15.15 5.55
N ASP A 133 -0.33 -16.38 5.05
CA ASP A 133 -1.09 -17.58 5.46
C ASP A 133 -0.85 -17.95 6.93
N THR A 134 0.28 -17.56 7.52
CA THR A 134 0.60 -17.83 8.94
C THR A 134 0.04 -16.81 9.92
N LEU A 135 -0.47 -15.68 9.44
CA LEU A 135 -0.98 -14.62 10.30
C LEU A 135 -2.29 -15.03 10.99
N SER A 136 -2.38 -14.73 12.28
CA SER A 136 -3.64 -14.88 13.04
C SER A 136 -4.74 -14.02 12.41
N LYS A 137 -5.98 -14.50 12.51
CA LYS A 137 -7.14 -13.77 12.02
C LYS A 137 -8.05 -13.35 13.20
N PRO A 138 -8.51 -12.10 13.22
CA PRO A 138 -8.26 -11.02 12.25
C PRO A 138 -6.81 -10.54 12.26
N SER A 139 -6.26 -10.25 11.07
CA SER A 139 -4.83 -9.89 10.91
C SER A 139 -4.50 -8.44 11.27
N LEU A 140 -5.50 -7.62 11.51
CA LEU A 140 -5.41 -6.17 11.73
C LEU A 140 -4.78 -5.42 10.54
N ILE A 141 -4.88 -5.99 9.33
CA ILE A 141 -4.37 -5.42 8.09
C ILE A 141 -5.54 -4.89 7.25
N GLU A 142 -5.35 -3.71 6.66
CA GLU A 142 -6.23 -3.15 5.65
C GLU A 142 -5.36 -2.34 4.68
N ALA A 143 -4.75 -3.03 3.71
CA ALA A 143 -3.74 -2.42 2.86
C ALA A 143 -3.57 -3.12 1.51
N ASN A 144 -3.05 -2.35 0.54
CA ASN A 144 -2.41 -2.88 -0.64
C ASN A 144 -0.91 -2.97 -0.34
N PHE A 145 -0.29 -4.15 -0.53
CA PHE A 145 1.15 -4.34 -0.46
C PHE A 145 1.71 -4.60 -1.85
N GLY A 146 2.65 -3.76 -2.29
CA GLY A 146 3.48 -4.05 -3.45
C GLY A 146 4.73 -4.81 -3.02
N VAL A 147 5.07 -5.87 -3.74
CA VAL A 147 6.19 -6.75 -3.43
C VAL A 147 6.97 -7.06 -4.70
N ILE A 148 8.30 -6.98 -4.62
CA ILE A 148 9.21 -7.48 -5.66
C ILE A 148 10.33 -8.32 -5.03
N ASP A 149 10.96 -9.17 -5.83
CA ASP A 149 12.09 -9.98 -5.38
C ASP A 149 13.23 -10.10 -6.42
N ALA A 150 14.40 -10.56 -5.96
CA ALA A 150 15.60 -10.70 -6.78
C ALA A 150 15.48 -11.78 -7.88
N LYS A 151 14.43 -12.61 -7.86
CA LYS A 151 14.17 -13.62 -8.90
C LYS A 151 13.23 -13.11 -9.99
N GLY A 152 12.88 -11.82 -9.96
CA GLY A 152 11.98 -11.20 -10.92
C GLY A 152 10.50 -11.26 -10.51
N GLY A 153 10.17 -11.76 -9.33
CA GLY A 153 8.83 -11.71 -8.78
C GLY A 153 8.36 -10.27 -8.61
N ALA A 154 7.10 -9.98 -8.99
CA ALA A 154 6.50 -8.65 -8.91
C ALA A 154 4.99 -8.80 -8.73
N ALA A 155 4.45 -8.44 -7.57
CA ALA A 155 3.03 -8.65 -7.26
C ALA A 155 2.45 -7.55 -6.38
N MET A 156 1.15 -7.31 -6.51
CA MET A 156 0.35 -6.49 -5.64
C MET A 156 -0.61 -7.39 -4.84
N PHE A 157 -0.67 -7.18 -3.53
CA PHE A 157 -1.55 -7.89 -2.62
C PHE A 157 -2.56 -6.92 -2.04
N GLU A 158 -3.82 -7.21 -2.15
CA GLU A 158 -4.90 -6.52 -1.45
C GLU A 158 -5.27 -7.37 -0.24
N VAL A 159 -4.95 -6.90 0.96
CA VAL A 159 -5.02 -7.68 2.21
C VAL A 159 -6.00 -7.03 3.15
N ASP A 160 -6.99 -7.80 3.58
CA ASP A 160 -7.93 -7.42 4.62
C ASP A 160 -7.69 -8.21 5.93
N TYR A 161 -8.60 -8.05 6.89
CA TYR A 161 -8.50 -8.70 8.20
C TYR A 161 -8.52 -10.22 8.14
N TYR A 162 -9.04 -10.83 7.07
CA TYR A 162 -9.32 -12.27 7.00
C TYR A 162 -8.62 -12.97 5.85
N GLU A 163 -8.49 -12.29 4.70
CA GLU A 163 -7.97 -12.88 3.47
C GLU A 163 -7.13 -11.89 2.65
N TYR A 164 -6.61 -12.35 1.53
CA TYR A 164 -5.93 -11.50 0.56
C TYR A 164 -6.20 -11.95 -0.88
N VAL A 165 -6.08 -11.00 -1.79
CA VAL A 165 -6.06 -11.23 -3.24
C VAL A 165 -4.71 -10.80 -3.77
N MET A 166 -4.07 -11.66 -4.58
CA MET A 166 -2.79 -11.37 -5.23
C MET A 166 -3.01 -11.12 -6.72
N TYR A 167 -2.37 -10.08 -7.23
CA TYR A 167 -2.26 -9.76 -8.66
C TYR A 167 -0.78 -9.83 -9.05
N ASP A 168 -0.45 -10.68 -10.04
CA ASP A 168 0.93 -10.86 -10.54
C ASP A 168 1.21 -9.90 -11.68
N ALA A 169 2.14 -8.97 -11.50
CA ALA A 169 2.55 -8.01 -12.54
C ALA A 169 3.24 -8.69 -13.74
N ASN A 170 3.70 -9.93 -13.59
CA ASN A 170 4.25 -10.74 -14.67
C ASN A 170 3.18 -11.49 -15.48
N ASN A 171 1.93 -11.51 -14.99
CA ASN A 171 0.80 -12.15 -15.65
C ASN A 171 0.02 -11.12 -16.47
N PRO A 172 -0.05 -11.24 -17.80
CA PRO A 172 -0.77 -10.26 -18.65
C PRO A 172 -2.30 -10.25 -18.41
N LYS A 173 -2.86 -11.24 -17.71
CA LYS A 173 -4.28 -11.21 -17.29
C LYS A 173 -4.51 -10.25 -16.14
N ASP A 174 -3.55 -10.13 -15.22
CA ASP A 174 -3.62 -9.26 -14.05
C ASP A 174 -3.06 -7.87 -14.36
N ALA A 175 -2.04 -7.80 -15.23
CA ALA A 175 -1.30 -6.61 -15.60
C ALA A 175 -1.03 -6.55 -17.11
N PRO A 176 -2.04 -6.19 -17.95
CA PRO A 176 -1.89 -6.16 -19.40
C PRO A 176 -0.75 -5.27 -19.90
N CYS A 177 -0.44 -4.19 -19.18
CA CYS A 177 0.65 -3.27 -19.48
C CYS A 177 1.93 -3.54 -18.66
N GLY A 178 2.00 -4.66 -17.93
CA GLY A 178 3.18 -5.05 -17.14
C GLY A 178 3.38 -4.22 -15.86
N TYR A 179 2.37 -3.52 -15.37
CA TYR A 179 2.38 -2.84 -14.08
C TYR A 179 1.03 -2.96 -13.36
N ILE A 180 1.05 -2.76 -12.05
CA ILE A 180 -0.13 -2.69 -11.19
C ILE A 180 0.00 -1.46 -10.30
N ALA A 181 -0.91 -0.51 -10.46
CA ALA A 181 -1.00 0.71 -9.66
C ALA A 181 -2.04 0.56 -8.55
N ARG A 182 -1.80 1.18 -7.39
CA ARG A 182 -2.78 1.30 -6.30
C ARG A 182 -2.63 2.62 -5.58
N THR A 183 -3.77 3.15 -5.19
CA THR A 183 -3.87 4.30 -4.27
C THR A 183 -4.51 3.85 -2.95
N ASN A 184 -5.51 4.56 -2.45
CA ASN A 184 -6.15 4.21 -1.18
C ASN A 184 -7.49 3.47 -1.37
N PHE A 185 -7.56 2.64 -2.39
CA PHE A 185 -8.62 1.65 -2.60
C PHE A 185 -8.06 0.37 -3.21
N SER A 186 -8.78 -0.71 -3.05
CA SER A 186 -8.50 -2.04 -3.58
C SER A 186 -9.55 -2.41 -4.62
N PHE A 187 -9.16 -3.15 -5.66
CA PHE A 187 -10.09 -3.61 -6.71
C PHE A 187 -10.99 -4.73 -6.20
N SER A 188 -10.50 -5.54 -5.25
CA SER A 188 -11.29 -6.58 -4.57
C SER A 188 -12.24 -6.02 -3.50
N GLY A 189 -12.10 -4.74 -3.13
CA GLY A 189 -12.89 -4.10 -2.10
C GLY A 189 -14.27 -3.64 -2.61
N LYS A 190 -15.00 -2.94 -1.74
CA LYS A 190 -16.33 -2.40 -2.06
C LYS A 190 -16.25 -1.37 -3.19
N VAL A 191 -17.10 -1.54 -4.19
CA VAL A 191 -17.14 -0.66 -5.37
C VAL A 191 -17.60 0.75 -4.98
N ASN A 192 -16.93 1.76 -5.54
CA ASN A 192 -17.17 3.19 -5.27
C ASN A 192 -16.89 3.64 -3.82
N GLU A 193 -16.24 2.82 -3.03
CA GLU A 193 -15.70 3.18 -1.71
C GLU A 193 -14.17 3.29 -1.76
N GLY A 194 -13.56 3.91 -0.73
CA GLY A 194 -12.13 4.18 -0.68
C GLY A 194 -11.78 5.58 -1.19
N ALA A 195 -10.51 5.81 -1.46
CA ALA A 195 -10.01 7.13 -1.84
C ALA A 195 -8.90 7.05 -2.92
N GLY A 196 -8.69 8.17 -3.62
CA GLY A 196 -7.57 8.30 -4.54
C GLY A 196 -7.84 7.91 -5.99
N TYR A 197 -9.09 7.77 -6.41
CA TYR A 197 -9.45 7.43 -7.80
C TYR A 197 -8.86 8.38 -8.84
N VAL A 198 -8.86 9.69 -8.57
CA VAL A 198 -8.26 10.68 -9.49
C VAL A 198 -6.75 10.48 -9.60
N ARG A 199 -6.06 10.21 -8.48
CA ARG A 199 -4.61 9.92 -8.45
C ARG A 199 -4.32 8.63 -9.22
N PHE A 200 -5.11 7.59 -9.00
CA PHE A 200 -5.01 6.33 -9.75
C PHE A 200 -5.11 6.56 -11.27
N MET A 201 -6.12 7.29 -11.73
CA MET A 201 -6.28 7.60 -13.16
C MET A 201 -5.11 8.41 -13.75
N GLN A 202 -4.51 9.32 -12.97
CA GLN A 202 -3.34 10.08 -13.43
C GLN A 202 -2.08 9.21 -13.47
N GLU A 203 -1.88 8.36 -12.46
CA GLU A 203 -0.78 7.39 -12.41
C GLU A 203 -0.85 6.43 -13.60
N ASP A 204 -2.01 5.85 -13.88
CA ASP A 204 -2.24 4.94 -14.99
C ASP A 204 -1.92 5.59 -16.33
N LYS A 205 -2.34 6.85 -16.56
CA LYS A 205 -1.99 7.63 -17.76
C LYS A 205 -0.49 7.85 -17.93
N LEU A 206 0.27 7.95 -16.85
CA LEU A 206 1.72 8.17 -16.90
C LEU A 206 2.49 6.86 -17.10
N LEU A 207 2.01 5.76 -16.52
CA LEU A 207 2.66 4.46 -16.61
C LEU A 207 2.39 3.76 -17.94
N MET A 208 1.18 3.89 -18.51
CA MET A 208 0.80 3.23 -19.75
C MET A 208 1.74 3.53 -20.94
N PRO A 209 2.13 4.78 -21.26
CA PRO A 209 3.10 5.05 -22.32
C PRO A 209 4.49 4.54 -22.02
N ALA A 210 4.91 4.54 -20.75
CA ALA A 210 6.24 4.10 -20.34
C ALA A 210 6.41 2.58 -20.48
N SER A 211 5.34 1.80 -20.40
CA SER A 211 5.38 0.33 -20.59
C SER A 211 5.33 -0.10 -22.05
N ALA A 212 5.06 0.81 -22.98
CA ALA A 212 4.93 0.55 -24.42
C ALA A 212 6.22 0.83 -25.21
N THR A 213 7.29 1.32 -24.56
CA THR A 213 8.61 1.61 -25.13
C THR A 213 9.64 0.56 -24.75
#